data_f075e8527eb98642728bcc14a0d1ab16
#
_entry.id   f075e8527eb98642728bcc14a0d1ab16
#
_cell.length_a   1.000
_cell.length_b   1.000
_cell.length_c   1.000
_cell.angle_alpha   90.00
_cell.angle_beta   90.00
_cell.angle_gamma   90.00
#
_symmetry.space_group_name_H-M   'P 1'
#
loop_
_entity.id
_entity.type
_entity.pdbx_description
1 polymer ?
#
loop_
_entity_poly.entity_id
_entity_poly.type
_entity_poly.pdbx_seq_one_letter_code
_entity_poly.pdbx_strand_id
1 'polypeptide(L)'
;VYAMTAVGILVYRILLSENLTRRLILLSVVFWSVWSMMSCIHTAQDMKRLHAFNVKRDAYIEEQKAQGNYDLELEKYYTTDKHAPSMDGADITDDPEHWRNITFAMHYGLDSVKEKK
;
A
#
# COMPACT_ATOMS: atom_id res chain seq x y z
N VAL A 1 18.42 13.40 -16.03
CA VAL A 1 19.51 14.31 -15.67
C VAL A 1 19.12 15.75 -16.04
N TYR A 2 18.73 16.06 -17.27
CA TYR A 2 18.38 17.44 -17.72
C TYR A 2 17.21 18.08 -16.97
N ALA A 3 16.21 17.32 -16.56
CA ALA A 3 15.08 17.83 -15.78
C ALA A 3 15.50 18.33 -14.39
N MET A 4 16.41 17.61 -13.73
CA MET A 4 16.91 18.00 -12.40
C MET A 4 17.81 19.25 -12.47
N THR A 5 18.61 19.40 -13.52
CA THR A 5 19.44 20.62 -13.72
C THR A 5 18.57 21.82 -14.02
N ALA A 6 17.52 21.69 -14.85
CA ALA A 6 16.57 22.77 -15.15
C ALA A 6 15.82 23.22 -13.88
N VAL A 7 15.37 22.29 -13.05
CA VAL A 7 14.74 22.62 -11.75
C VAL A 7 15.73 23.33 -10.83
N GLY A 8 16.98 22.87 -10.75
CA GLY A 8 18.02 23.52 -9.93
C GLY A 8 18.29 24.97 -10.35
N ILE A 9 18.36 25.27 -11.66
CA ILE A 9 18.54 26.62 -12.17
C ILE A 9 17.33 27.52 -11.87
N LEU A 10 16.12 26.97 -12.01
CA LEU A 10 14.89 27.70 -11.70
C LEU A 10 14.84 28.06 -10.21
N VAL A 11 15.16 27.11 -9.33
CA VAL A 11 15.23 27.29 -7.88
C VAL A 11 16.23 28.38 -7.52
N TYR A 12 17.44 28.34 -8.11
CA TYR A 12 18.47 29.33 -7.86
C TYR A 12 18.03 30.74 -8.28
N ARG A 13 17.43 30.90 -9.45
CA ARG A 13 16.94 32.21 -9.94
C ARG A 13 15.81 32.77 -9.06
N ILE A 14 14.92 31.91 -8.54
CA ILE A 14 13.82 32.36 -7.67
C ILE A 14 14.34 32.74 -6.29
N LEU A 15 15.34 32.04 -5.75
CA LEU A 15 15.95 32.36 -4.46
C LEU A 15 16.70 33.70 -4.48
N LEU A 16 17.34 34.05 -5.62
CA LEU A 16 18.02 35.33 -5.81
C LEU A 16 17.05 36.50 -6.11
N SER A 17 15.79 36.22 -6.36
CA SER A 17 14.76 37.24 -6.61
C SER A 17 14.41 37.99 -5.33
N GLU A 18 14.39 39.31 -5.37
CA GLU A 18 13.92 40.14 -4.25
C GLU A 18 12.41 40.06 -4.01
N ASN A 19 11.68 39.42 -4.92
CA ASN A 19 10.24 39.28 -4.85
C ASN A 19 9.82 38.18 -3.85
N LEU A 20 9.26 38.62 -2.71
CA LEU A 20 8.77 37.75 -1.63
C LEU A 20 7.79 36.68 -2.13
N THR A 21 6.90 37.04 -3.04
CA THR A 21 5.89 36.13 -3.59
C THR A 21 6.54 34.93 -4.30
N ARG A 22 7.60 35.15 -5.07
CA ARG A 22 8.33 34.06 -5.75
C ARG A 22 9.01 33.12 -4.75
N ARG A 23 9.56 33.65 -3.66
CA ARG A 23 10.16 32.84 -2.60
C ARG A 23 9.13 31.97 -1.90
N LEU A 24 7.95 32.51 -1.60
CA LEU A 24 6.86 31.76 -0.98
C LEU A 24 6.34 30.65 -1.91
N ILE A 25 6.17 30.91 -3.19
CA ILE A 25 5.79 29.88 -4.17
C ILE A 25 6.82 28.76 -4.21
N LEU A 26 8.11 29.09 -4.23
CA LEU A 26 9.16 28.08 -4.26
C LEU A 26 9.15 27.22 -2.99
N LEU A 27 9.05 27.85 -1.83
CA LEU A 27 8.98 27.12 -0.55
C LEU A 27 7.79 26.17 -0.52
N SER A 28 6.63 26.60 -1.06
CA SER A 28 5.47 25.73 -1.14
C SER A 28 5.69 24.53 -2.07
N VAL A 29 6.31 24.74 -3.24
CA VAL A 29 6.64 23.65 -4.18
C VAL A 29 7.61 22.65 -3.54
N VAL A 30 8.66 23.14 -2.87
CA VAL A 30 9.61 22.27 -2.16
C VAL A 30 8.91 21.48 -1.05
N PHE A 31 8.09 22.13 -0.25
CA PHE A 31 7.32 21.48 0.81
C PHE A 31 6.42 20.37 0.25
N TRP A 32 5.65 20.64 -0.80
CA TRP A 32 4.79 19.65 -1.45
C TRP A 32 5.59 18.48 -2.04
N SER A 33 6.75 18.77 -2.64
CA SER A 33 7.61 17.72 -3.20
C SER A 33 8.15 16.78 -2.12
N VAL A 34 8.62 17.34 -1.01
CA VAL A 34 9.09 16.56 0.15
C VAL A 34 7.95 15.74 0.75
N TRP A 35 6.78 16.35 0.94
CA TRP A 35 5.59 15.67 1.45
C TRP A 35 5.17 14.50 0.56
N SER A 36 5.12 14.72 -0.76
CA SER A 36 4.80 13.68 -1.75
C SER A 36 5.81 12.54 -1.70
N MET A 37 7.11 12.86 -1.62
CA MET A 37 8.17 11.85 -1.53
C MET A 37 8.05 10.99 -0.26
N MET A 38 7.75 11.61 0.89
CA MET A 38 7.51 10.88 2.14
C MET A 38 6.32 9.93 2.02
N SER A 39 5.21 10.41 1.44
CA SER A 39 4.02 9.57 1.19
C SER A 39 4.36 8.37 0.30
N CYS A 40 5.13 8.55 -0.77
CA CYS A 40 5.57 7.45 -1.63
C CYS A 40 6.42 6.41 -0.87
N ILE A 41 7.31 6.86 0.02
CA ILE A 41 8.14 5.95 0.82
C ILE A 41 7.25 5.11 1.76
N HIS A 42 6.30 5.73 2.45
CA HIS A 42 5.37 5.02 3.33
C HIS A 42 4.53 3.99 2.56
N THR A 43 3.96 4.39 1.43
CA THR A 43 3.20 3.47 0.57
C THR A 43 4.06 2.30 0.08
N ALA A 44 5.31 2.55 -0.32
CA ALA A 44 6.23 1.50 -0.75
C ALA A 44 6.58 0.52 0.39
N GLN A 45 6.71 1.01 1.61
CA GLN A 45 6.95 0.16 2.79
C GLN A 45 5.72 -0.71 3.11
N ASP A 46 4.52 -0.14 3.04
CA ASP A 46 3.29 -0.88 3.28
C ASP A 46 3.06 -1.96 2.21
N MET A 47 3.34 -1.65 0.95
CA MET A 47 3.31 -2.64 -0.14
C MET A 47 4.29 -3.79 0.04
N LYS A 48 5.48 -3.53 0.58
CA LYS A 48 6.43 -4.60 0.92
C LYS A 48 5.90 -5.49 2.04
N ARG A 49 5.27 -4.90 3.06
CA ARG A 49 4.65 -5.65 4.16
C ARG A 49 3.48 -6.49 3.66
N LEU A 50 2.62 -5.93 2.83
CA LEU A 50 1.51 -6.64 2.20
C LEU A 50 2.01 -7.81 1.35
N HIS A 51 3.04 -7.60 0.55
CA HIS A 51 3.64 -8.67 -0.25
C HIS A 51 4.18 -9.80 0.64
N ALA A 52 4.95 -9.46 1.68
CA ALA A 52 5.47 -10.45 2.62
C ALA A 52 4.36 -11.21 3.37
N PHE A 53 3.27 -10.53 3.71
CA PHE A 53 2.09 -11.14 4.30
C PHE A 53 1.42 -12.10 3.33
N ASN A 54 1.20 -11.71 2.07
CA ASN A 54 0.59 -12.56 1.06
C ASN A 54 1.42 -13.81 0.78
N VAL A 55 2.75 -13.69 0.66
CA VAL A 55 3.64 -14.85 0.47
C VAL A 55 3.50 -15.86 1.61
N LYS A 56 3.40 -15.39 2.86
CA LYS A 56 3.19 -16.28 4.02
C LYS A 56 1.81 -16.94 3.98
N ARG A 57 0.79 -16.17 3.63
CA ARG A 57 -0.59 -16.66 3.51
C ARG A 57 -0.72 -17.70 2.41
N ASP A 58 -0.12 -17.45 1.25
CA ASP A 58 -0.10 -18.41 0.14
C ASP A 58 0.59 -19.72 0.53
N ALA A 59 1.75 -19.64 1.19
CA ALA A 59 2.46 -20.83 1.68
C ALA A 59 1.62 -21.63 2.67
N TYR A 60 0.92 -20.95 3.59
CA TYR A 60 0.03 -21.59 4.55
C TYR A 60 -1.16 -22.27 3.86
N ILE A 61 -1.78 -21.61 2.87
CA ILE A 61 -2.88 -22.20 2.09
C ILE A 61 -2.43 -23.47 1.39
N GLU A 62 -1.28 -23.45 0.73
CA GLU A 62 -0.75 -24.63 0.03
C GLU A 62 -0.41 -25.77 0.99
N GLU A 63 0.12 -25.46 2.19
CA GLU A 63 0.37 -26.45 3.22
C GLU A 63 -0.94 -27.10 3.71
N GLN A 64 -1.98 -26.31 3.97
CA GLN A 64 -3.29 -26.83 4.41
C GLN A 64 -3.95 -27.69 3.33
N LYS A 65 -3.90 -27.26 2.07
CA LYS A 65 -4.39 -28.07 0.94
C LYS A 65 -3.68 -29.39 0.82
N ALA A 66 -2.36 -29.42 1.00
CA ALA A 66 -1.58 -30.67 1.00
C ALA A 66 -2.01 -31.63 2.12
N GLN A 67 -2.55 -31.10 3.23
CA GLN A 67 -3.12 -31.88 4.34
C GLN A 67 -4.58 -32.28 4.10
N GLY A 68 -5.19 -31.85 2.99
CA GLY A 68 -6.59 -32.13 2.65
C GLY A 68 -7.59 -31.21 3.37
N ASN A 69 -7.12 -30.10 3.94
CA ASN A 69 -7.96 -29.13 4.61
C ASN A 69 -8.29 -27.97 3.63
N TYR A 70 -9.56 -27.86 3.26
CA TYR A 70 -10.06 -26.83 2.33
C TYR A 70 -10.96 -25.78 3.00
N ASP A 71 -11.24 -25.92 4.29
CA ASP A 71 -11.95 -24.95 5.12
C ASP A 71 -10.95 -24.20 5.99
N LEU A 72 -10.64 -22.94 5.65
CA LEU A 72 -9.53 -22.23 6.26
C LEU A 72 -9.95 -20.99 7.06
N GLU A 73 -9.30 -20.81 8.20
CA GLU A 73 -9.30 -19.55 8.94
C GLU A 73 -7.98 -18.83 8.68
N LEU A 74 -8.06 -17.65 8.07
CA LEU A 74 -6.90 -16.88 7.66
C LEU A 74 -6.80 -15.56 8.42
N GLU A 75 -5.58 -15.13 8.68
CA GLU A 75 -5.34 -13.79 9.22
C GLU A 75 -5.69 -12.73 8.17
N LYS A 76 -6.33 -11.65 8.62
CA LYS A 76 -6.61 -10.48 7.82
C LYS A 76 -5.44 -9.53 7.84
N TYR A 77 -5.15 -8.92 6.70
CA TYR A 77 -4.15 -7.86 6.62
C TYR A 77 -4.74 -6.54 7.13
N TYR A 78 -4.05 -5.92 8.09
CA TYR A 78 -4.36 -4.59 8.58
C TYR A 78 -3.25 -3.62 8.17
N THR A 79 -3.60 -2.62 7.38
CA THR A 79 -2.66 -1.55 7.08
C THR A 79 -2.50 -0.64 8.30
N THR A 80 -1.26 -0.23 8.57
CA THR A 80 -0.95 0.75 9.61
C THR A 80 -0.89 2.17 9.05
N ASP A 81 -0.90 2.32 7.74
CA ASP A 81 -0.81 3.61 7.07
C ASP A 81 -2.20 4.12 6.69
N LYS A 82 -2.61 5.23 7.32
CA LYS A 82 -3.88 5.92 7.01
C LYS A 82 -3.95 6.48 5.59
N HIS A 83 -2.81 6.59 4.91
CA HIS A 83 -2.69 7.13 3.55
C HIS A 83 -2.46 6.04 2.50
N ALA A 84 -2.20 4.81 2.92
CA ALA A 84 -2.19 3.70 1.99
C ALA A 84 -3.60 3.50 1.42
N PRO A 85 -3.75 3.17 0.13
CA PRO A 85 -5.03 2.73 -0.38
C PRO A 85 -5.45 1.53 0.46
N SER A 86 -6.38 1.76 1.40
CA SER A 86 -6.73 0.78 2.41
C SER A 86 -7.28 -0.46 1.74
N MET A 87 -6.53 -1.52 1.80
CA MET A 87 -6.99 -2.86 1.47
C MET A 87 -7.87 -3.45 2.59
N ASP A 88 -8.00 -2.74 3.72
CA ASP A 88 -8.79 -3.20 4.87
C ASP A 88 -10.23 -3.55 4.51
N GLY A 89 -10.78 -2.82 3.54
CA GLY A 89 -12.11 -3.10 3.03
C GLY A 89 -12.16 -4.18 1.94
N ALA A 90 -11.02 -4.64 1.42
CA ALA A 90 -10.95 -5.57 0.29
C ALA A 90 -10.50 -6.98 0.67
N ASP A 91 -10.03 -7.19 1.90
CA ASP A 91 -9.60 -8.50 2.39
C ASP A 91 -10.78 -9.33 2.92
N ILE A 92 -10.50 -10.54 3.38
CA ILE A 92 -11.48 -11.48 3.93
C ILE A 92 -12.23 -10.90 5.15
N THR A 93 -13.40 -11.46 5.41
CA THR A 93 -14.28 -11.11 6.53
C THR A 93 -14.52 -12.30 7.45
N ASP A 94 -15.16 -12.08 8.58
CA ASP A 94 -15.55 -13.14 9.53
C ASP A 94 -16.75 -13.98 9.05
N ASP A 95 -17.50 -13.48 8.05
CA ASP A 95 -18.63 -14.18 7.45
C ASP A 95 -18.18 -15.00 6.22
N PRO A 96 -18.17 -16.34 6.28
CA PRO A 96 -17.73 -17.19 5.17
C PRO A 96 -18.64 -17.07 3.93
N GLU A 97 -19.90 -16.67 4.09
CA GLU A 97 -20.86 -16.48 3.00
C GLU A 97 -20.73 -15.10 2.34
N HIS A 98 -19.89 -14.24 2.89
CA HIS A 98 -19.65 -12.93 2.28
C HIS A 98 -18.99 -13.08 0.91
N TRP A 99 -19.47 -12.33 -0.08
CA TRP A 99 -19.00 -12.44 -1.48
C TRP A 99 -17.46 -12.40 -1.66
N ARG A 100 -16.75 -11.67 -0.79
CA ARG A 100 -15.26 -11.58 -0.81
C ARG A 100 -14.64 -12.91 -0.44
N ASN A 101 -15.14 -13.55 0.62
CA ASN A 101 -14.65 -14.83 1.08
C ASN A 101 -14.94 -15.92 0.06
N ILE A 102 -16.11 -15.90 -0.56
CA ILE A 102 -16.48 -16.80 -1.66
C ILE A 102 -15.53 -16.62 -2.84
N THR A 103 -15.30 -15.38 -3.28
CA THR A 103 -14.38 -15.08 -4.39
C THR A 103 -12.95 -15.51 -4.07
N PHE A 104 -12.49 -15.27 -2.84
CA PHE A 104 -11.18 -15.69 -2.38
C PHE A 104 -11.06 -17.23 -2.38
N ALA A 105 -12.02 -17.93 -1.78
CA ALA A 105 -12.06 -19.39 -1.76
C ALA A 105 -12.02 -19.97 -3.17
N MET A 106 -12.83 -19.45 -4.08
CA MET A 106 -12.84 -19.87 -5.50
C MET A 106 -11.47 -19.67 -6.17
N HIS A 107 -10.78 -18.53 -5.90
CA HIS A 107 -9.47 -18.24 -6.49
C HIS A 107 -8.41 -19.27 -6.07
N TYR A 108 -8.43 -19.68 -4.81
CA TYR A 108 -7.47 -20.64 -4.26
C TYR A 108 -7.92 -22.11 -4.32
N GLY A 109 -9.13 -22.38 -4.81
CA GLY A 109 -9.72 -23.73 -4.85
C GLY A 109 -9.99 -24.30 -3.45
N LEU A 110 -10.53 -23.47 -2.56
CA LEU A 110 -10.93 -23.80 -1.20
C LEU A 110 -12.45 -23.96 -1.12
N ASP A 111 -12.93 -24.72 -0.13
CA ASP A 111 -14.36 -24.90 0.12
C ASP A 111 -14.93 -23.67 0.85
N SER A 112 -14.24 -23.19 1.87
CA SER A 112 -14.62 -21.97 2.56
C SER A 112 -13.40 -21.22 3.15
N VAL A 113 -13.58 -19.90 3.37
CA VAL A 113 -12.60 -19.06 4.03
C VAL A 113 -13.30 -18.08 4.96
N LYS A 114 -12.71 -17.85 6.13
CA LYS A 114 -13.14 -16.79 7.05
C LYS A 114 -11.95 -16.17 7.78
N GLU A 115 -12.17 -14.99 8.34
CA GLU A 115 -11.19 -14.31 9.16
C GLU A 115 -10.97 -15.10 10.47
N LYS A 116 -9.71 -15.29 10.82
CA LYS A 116 -9.32 -15.87 12.12
C LYS A 116 -9.46 -14.80 13.20
N LYS A 117 -10.24 -15.08 14.23
CA LYS A 117 -10.41 -14.21 15.41
C LYS A 117 -9.28 -14.35 16.40
#